data_7be15cf303f3fbe69d1c0ec47e8df713
#
_entry.id   7be15cf303f3fbe69d1c0ec47e8df713
#
_cell.length_a   1.000
_cell.length_b   1.000
_cell.length_c   1.000
_cell.angle_alpha   90.00
_cell.angle_beta   90.00
_cell.angle_gamma   90.00
#
_symmetry.space_group_name_H-M   'P 1'
#
loop_
_entity.id
_entity.type
_entity.pdbx_description
1 polymer ?
#
loop_
_entity_poly.entity_id
_entity_poly.type
_entity_poly.pdbx_seq_one_letter_code
_entity_poly.pdbx_strand_id
1 'polypeptide(L)'
;MAENDKKLNVIKKNTININEIDKNNMPIKERFGIEVKNNNKLPKILIDFLSYLETIKGKSYNTIEAYKIDLSLLFKYLKVYKGYPIPDDIEFEEIPINDLQENFVKDITLSDLYAFLSFTEKQRNNGTYARARKVATIKSYFNYLQGKAKIINSNPAAELESPKINKRHPIYLTLEESVSLLSSLDKNNYNY
;
A
#
# COMPACT_ATOMS: atom_id res chain seq x y z
N MET A 1 43.60 -44.19 -15.90
CA MET A 1 43.00 -43.40 -16.99
C MET A 1 41.48 -43.65 -17.23
N ALA A 2 40.94 -44.79 -16.77
CA ALA A 2 39.51 -45.11 -17.01
C ALA A 2 38.49 -44.55 -16.03
N GLU A 3 38.93 -43.95 -14.93
CA GLU A 3 38.03 -43.47 -13.87
C GLU A 3 37.64 -41.99 -14.01
N ASN A 4 38.46 -41.22 -14.75
CA ASN A 4 38.15 -39.81 -15.05
C ASN A 4 37.13 -39.65 -16.21
N ASP A 5 37.08 -40.62 -17.12
CA ASP A 5 36.12 -40.56 -18.24
C ASP A 5 34.68 -40.86 -17.82
N LYS A 6 34.50 -41.63 -16.72
CA LYS A 6 33.15 -41.88 -16.15
C LYS A 6 32.57 -40.67 -15.44
N LYS A 7 33.38 -39.83 -14.78
CA LYS A 7 32.91 -38.60 -14.14
C LYS A 7 32.55 -37.51 -15.14
N LEU A 8 33.27 -37.45 -16.28
CA LEU A 8 32.94 -36.47 -17.33
C LEU A 8 31.63 -36.81 -18.05
N ASN A 9 31.28 -38.09 -18.19
CA ASN A 9 30.03 -38.52 -18.82
C ASN A 9 28.79 -38.35 -17.94
N VAL A 10 28.92 -38.26 -16.62
CA VAL A 10 27.82 -37.98 -15.71
C VAL A 10 27.47 -36.48 -15.71
N ILE A 11 28.48 -35.62 -15.89
CA ILE A 11 28.27 -34.16 -15.93
C ILE A 11 27.62 -33.75 -17.27
N LYS A 12 27.88 -34.44 -18.38
CA LYS A 12 27.27 -34.17 -19.69
C LYS A 12 25.81 -34.63 -19.81
N LYS A 13 25.28 -35.47 -18.91
CA LYS A 13 23.89 -35.92 -18.91
C LYS A 13 22.93 -34.98 -18.19
N ASN A 14 23.42 -33.97 -17.47
CA ASN A 14 22.59 -33.00 -16.73
C ASN A 14 22.57 -31.59 -17.37
N THR A 15 23.00 -31.47 -18.62
CA THR A 15 22.74 -30.22 -19.35
C THR A 15 21.27 -30.27 -19.82
N ILE A 16 20.39 -29.70 -19.02
CA ILE A 16 18.99 -29.50 -19.38
C ILE A 16 18.98 -28.66 -20.65
N ASN A 17 18.47 -29.21 -21.73
CA ASN A 17 18.33 -28.52 -23.01
C ASN A 17 17.27 -27.43 -22.81
N ILE A 18 17.69 -26.18 -22.69
CA ILE A 18 16.84 -25.01 -22.38
C ILE A 18 15.73 -24.82 -23.43
N ASN A 19 15.86 -25.50 -24.58
CA ASN A 19 14.87 -25.42 -25.67
C ASN A 19 13.65 -26.35 -25.50
N GLU A 20 13.61 -27.22 -24.50
CA GLU A 20 12.50 -28.16 -24.22
C GLU A 20 11.78 -27.91 -22.89
N ILE A 21 11.95 -26.71 -22.30
CA ILE A 21 11.12 -26.33 -21.14
C ILE A 21 9.73 -26.05 -21.68
N ASP A 22 8.79 -26.95 -21.40
CA ASP A 22 7.38 -26.75 -21.72
C ASP A 22 6.87 -25.50 -20.97
N LYS A 23 6.76 -24.39 -21.70
CA LYS A 23 6.29 -23.11 -21.18
C LYS A 23 4.91 -23.20 -20.55
N ASN A 24 4.14 -24.26 -20.86
CA ASN A 24 2.80 -24.47 -20.30
C ASN A 24 2.86 -25.04 -18.87
N ASN A 25 3.98 -25.64 -18.46
CA ASN A 25 4.15 -26.23 -17.13
C ASN A 25 4.98 -25.35 -16.18
N MET A 26 5.43 -24.18 -16.63
CA MET A 26 6.07 -23.19 -15.75
C MET A 26 5.05 -22.54 -14.85
N PRO A 27 5.39 -22.29 -13.56
CA PRO A 27 4.56 -21.46 -12.68
C PRO A 27 4.19 -20.12 -13.35
N ILE A 28 2.95 -19.69 -13.24
CA ILE A 28 2.45 -18.47 -13.89
C ILE A 28 3.36 -17.25 -13.63
N LYS A 29 3.96 -17.17 -12.45
CA LYS A 29 4.88 -16.13 -12.02
C LYS A 29 6.14 -16.05 -12.91
N GLU A 30 6.73 -17.18 -13.23
CA GLU A 30 7.93 -17.27 -14.08
C GLU A 30 7.59 -17.08 -15.56
N ARG A 31 6.41 -17.55 -15.97
CA ARG A 31 5.92 -17.45 -17.34
C ARG A 31 5.72 -16.02 -17.81
N PHE A 32 5.32 -15.12 -16.92
CA PHE A 32 5.02 -13.73 -17.24
C PHE A 32 6.06 -12.73 -16.73
N GLY A 33 7.18 -13.21 -16.15
CA GLY A 33 8.20 -12.33 -15.58
C GLY A 33 7.68 -11.44 -14.44
N ILE A 34 6.59 -11.87 -13.80
CA ILE A 34 6.01 -11.13 -12.68
C ILE A 34 6.86 -11.39 -11.45
N GLU A 35 7.75 -10.48 -11.13
CA GLU A 35 8.29 -10.39 -9.78
C GLU A 35 7.12 -10.09 -8.83
N VAL A 36 6.55 -11.11 -8.23
CA VAL A 36 5.70 -10.92 -7.07
C VAL A 36 6.63 -10.44 -5.96
N LYS A 37 6.77 -9.11 -5.85
CA LYS A 37 7.35 -8.50 -4.66
C LYS A 37 6.58 -9.10 -3.50
N ASN A 38 7.27 -9.95 -2.74
CA ASN A 38 6.70 -10.72 -1.64
C ASN A 38 6.28 -9.73 -0.53
N ASN A 39 5.14 -9.06 -0.73
CA ASN A 39 4.49 -8.23 0.27
C ASN A 39 3.78 -9.13 1.29
N ASN A 40 4.50 -10.16 1.80
CA ASN A 40 3.99 -11.08 2.83
C ASN A 40 3.50 -10.38 4.11
N LYS A 41 3.63 -9.05 4.18
CA LYS A 41 3.19 -8.23 5.32
C LYS A 41 1.77 -7.65 5.15
N LEU A 42 1.17 -7.74 3.96
CA LEU A 42 -0.14 -7.15 3.67
C LEU A 42 -1.18 -8.22 3.34
N PRO A 43 -2.46 -8.03 3.74
CA PRO A 43 -3.54 -8.91 3.33
C PRO A 43 -3.79 -8.82 1.82
N LYS A 44 -4.19 -9.95 1.23
CA LYS A 44 -4.45 -10.04 -0.22
C LYS A 44 -5.43 -8.97 -0.73
N ILE A 45 -6.51 -8.73 0.01
CA ILE A 45 -7.53 -7.73 -0.33
C ILE A 45 -6.97 -6.30 -0.42
N LEU A 46 -5.94 -5.98 0.36
CA LEU A 46 -5.26 -4.70 0.29
C LEU A 46 -4.31 -4.64 -0.91
N ILE A 47 -3.58 -5.73 -1.18
CA ILE A 47 -2.72 -5.83 -2.36
C ILE A 47 -3.53 -5.66 -3.64
N ASP A 48 -4.67 -6.33 -3.75
CA ASP A 48 -5.57 -6.24 -4.91
C ASP A 48 -6.08 -4.80 -5.13
N PHE A 49 -6.42 -4.10 -4.05
CA PHE A 49 -6.81 -2.69 -4.12
C PHE A 49 -5.68 -1.77 -4.58
N LEU A 50 -4.47 -1.92 -4.01
CA LEU A 50 -3.32 -1.10 -4.39
C LEU A 50 -2.95 -1.32 -5.87
N SER A 51 -2.98 -2.57 -6.34
CA SER A 51 -2.78 -2.91 -7.75
C SER A 51 -3.85 -2.28 -8.65
N TYR A 52 -5.12 -2.27 -8.22
CA TYR A 52 -6.19 -1.57 -8.94
C TYR A 52 -5.93 -0.06 -9.04
N LEU A 53 -5.44 0.56 -7.97
CA LEU A 53 -5.11 2.00 -7.99
C LEU A 53 -3.97 2.30 -8.97
N GLU A 54 -2.97 1.44 -9.02
CA GLU A 54 -1.83 1.59 -9.90
C GLU A 54 -2.22 1.38 -11.36
N THR A 55 -2.76 0.20 -11.67
CA THR A 55 -2.95 -0.25 -13.06
C THR A 55 -4.19 0.34 -13.72
N ILE A 56 -5.29 0.51 -12.98
CA ILE A 56 -6.57 0.96 -13.55
C ILE A 56 -6.81 2.44 -13.30
N LYS A 57 -6.44 2.94 -12.12
CA LYS A 57 -6.66 4.35 -11.76
C LYS A 57 -5.47 5.25 -12.11
N GLY A 58 -4.32 4.71 -12.47
CA GLY A 58 -3.12 5.47 -12.82
C GLY A 58 -2.64 6.40 -11.69
N LYS A 59 -2.80 5.98 -10.43
CA LYS A 59 -2.37 6.80 -9.28
C LYS A 59 -0.85 6.81 -9.17
N SER A 60 -0.31 7.97 -8.78
CA SER A 60 1.13 8.10 -8.55
C SER A 60 1.61 7.19 -7.41
N TYR A 61 2.87 6.77 -7.48
CA TYR A 61 3.54 5.97 -6.44
C TYR A 61 3.35 6.55 -5.04
N ASN A 62 3.53 7.85 -4.87
CA ASN A 62 3.36 8.53 -3.58
C ASN A 62 1.93 8.42 -3.04
N THR A 63 0.92 8.44 -3.92
CA THR A 63 -0.47 8.25 -3.52
C THR A 63 -0.72 6.83 -3.06
N ILE A 64 -0.17 5.84 -3.77
CA ILE A 64 -0.32 4.42 -3.45
C ILE A 64 0.34 4.10 -2.11
N GLU A 65 1.57 4.59 -1.89
CA GLU A 65 2.27 4.41 -0.61
C GLU A 65 1.53 5.10 0.55
N ALA A 66 0.98 6.30 0.34
CA ALA A 66 0.16 6.96 1.36
C ALA A 66 -1.10 6.15 1.71
N TYR A 67 -1.77 5.57 0.72
CA TYR A 67 -2.94 4.72 0.93
C TYR A 67 -2.59 3.42 1.64
N LYS A 68 -1.48 2.79 1.27
CA LYS A 68 -0.95 1.61 1.94
C LYS A 68 -0.68 1.87 3.42
N ILE A 69 0.00 2.97 3.75
CA ILE A 69 0.28 3.36 5.14
C ILE A 69 -1.02 3.60 5.92
N ASP A 70 -1.98 4.34 5.34
CA ASP A 70 -3.24 4.67 6.02
C ASP A 70 -4.09 3.43 6.29
N LEU A 71 -4.21 2.51 5.32
CA LEU A 71 -5.00 1.28 5.46
C LEU A 71 -4.30 0.26 6.36
N SER A 72 -2.97 0.17 6.31
CA SER A 72 -2.22 -0.67 7.25
C SER A 72 -2.42 -0.21 8.69
N LEU A 73 -2.41 1.11 8.93
CA LEU A 73 -2.70 1.68 10.24
C LEU A 73 -4.14 1.39 10.69
N LEU A 74 -5.11 1.54 9.80
CA LEU A 74 -6.51 1.21 10.06
C LEU A 74 -6.66 -0.26 10.48
N PHE A 75 -6.06 -1.17 9.74
CA PHE A 75 -6.18 -2.61 9.99
C PHE A 75 -5.50 -3.03 11.30
N LYS A 76 -4.34 -2.49 11.63
CA LYS A 76 -3.68 -2.71 12.92
C LYS A 76 -4.55 -2.21 14.08
N TYR A 77 -5.08 -0.98 13.96
CA TYR A 77 -5.98 -0.43 14.95
C TYR A 77 -7.22 -1.30 15.16
N LEU A 78 -7.91 -1.67 14.07
CA LEU A 78 -9.12 -2.46 14.16
C LEU A 78 -8.86 -3.89 14.65
N LYS A 79 -7.70 -4.47 14.35
CA LYS A 79 -7.30 -5.77 14.87
C LYS A 79 -7.23 -5.75 16.40
N VAL A 80 -6.59 -4.70 16.97
CA VAL A 80 -6.56 -4.47 18.42
C VAL A 80 -7.95 -4.17 18.96
N TYR A 81 -8.63 -3.20 18.35
CA TYR A 81 -9.91 -2.67 18.83
C TYR A 81 -11.02 -3.72 18.90
N LYS A 82 -11.04 -4.65 17.95
CA LYS A 82 -12.01 -5.75 17.89
C LYS A 82 -11.57 -7.02 18.62
N GLY A 83 -10.39 -7.02 19.27
CA GLY A 83 -9.89 -8.17 20.03
C GLY A 83 -9.46 -9.36 19.19
N TYR A 84 -8.99 -9.13 17.95
CA TYR A 84 -8.40 -10.20 17.17
C TYR A 84 -7.07 -10.67 17.78
N PRO A 85 -6.69 -11.94 17.57
CA PRO A 85 -5.44 -12.46 18.09
C PRO A 85 -4.23 -11.65 17.63
N ILE A 86 -3.38 -11.27 18.58
CA ILE A 86 -2.14 -10.54 18.35
C ILE A 86 -1.05 -11.29 19.13
N PRO A 87 0.16 -11.45 18.58
CA PRO A 87 1.27 -12.02 19.34
C PRO A 87 1.54 -11.21 20.61
N ASP A 88 1.93 -11.90 21.68
CA ASP A 88 2.34 -11.27 22.93
C ASP A 88 3.62 -10.42 22.71
N ASP A 89 3.77 -9.36 23.49
CA ASP A 89 4.95 -8.48 23.53
C ASP A 89 5.34 -7.83 22.19
N ILE A 90 4.38 -7.61 21.27
CA ILE A 90 4.62 -6.95 19.99
C ILE A 90 4.26 -5.47 20.05
N GLU A 91 5.11 -4.62 19.47
CA GLU A 91 4.81 -3.22 19.30
C GLU A 91 3.65 -2.99 18.30
N PHE A 92 2.86 -1.94 18.52
CA PHE A 92 1.72 -1.61 17.66
C PHE A 92 2.11 -1.51 16.18
N GLU A 93 3.29 -0.97 15.89
CA GLU A 93 3.79 -0.79 14.53
C GLU A 93 4.15 -2.11 13.84
N GLU A 94 4.38 -3.16 14.60
CA GLU A 94 4.78 -4.49 14.10
C GLU A 94 3.63 -5.48 14.02
N ILE A 95 2.42 -5.11 14.47
CA ILE A 95 1.25 -6.00 14.42
C ILE A 95 1.07 -6.56 13.01
N PRO A 96 1.08 -7.89 12.84
CA PRO A 96 0.88 -8.51 11.55
C PRO A 96 -0.58 -8.36 11.10
N ILE A 97 -0.77 -8.02 9.82
CA ILE A 97 -2.08 -7.85 9.19
C ILE A 97 -2.28 -8.77 7.99
N ASN A 98 -1.28 -9.53 7.62
CA ASN A 98 -1.29 -10.44 6.46
C ASN A 98 -2.26 -11.61 6.62
N ASP A 99 -2.67 -11.93 7.83
CA ASP A 99 -3.62 -12.96 8.20
C ASP A 99 -5.10 -12.52 8.06
N LEU A 100 -5.34 -11.23 7.81
CA LEU A 100 -6.68 -10.69 7.69
C LEU A 100 -7.35 -11.12 6.38
N GLN A 101 -8.54 -11.70 6.52
CA GLN A 101 -9.37 -12.21 5.42
C GLN A 101 -10.56 -11.28 5.14
N GLU A 102 -11.36 -11.62 4.13
CA GLU A 102 -12.53 -10.84 3.73
C GLU A 102 -13.54 -10.63 4.87
N ASN A 103 -13.71 -11.62 5.76
CA ASN A 103 -14.63 -11.49 6.89
C ASN A 103 -14.28 -10.33 7.80
N PHE A 104 -12.99 -10.05 7.98
CA PHE A 104 -12.54 -8.89 8.76
C PHE A 104 -13.09 -7.57 8.21
N VAL A 105 -13.05 -7.37 6.88
CA VAL A 105 -13.55 -6.13 6.28
C VAL A 105 -15.07 -6.07 6.19
N LYS A 106 -15.77 -7.23 6.16
CA LYS A 106 -17.23 -7.31 6.20
C LYS A 106 -17.81 -6.90 7.56
N ASP A 107 -17.03 -7.10 8.64
CA ASP A 107 -17.42 -6.77 10.01
C ASP A 107 -17.13 -5.33 10.41
N ILE A 108 -16.53 -4.53 9.53
CA ILE A 108 -16.23 -3.13 9.82
C ILE A 108 -17.49 -2.28 9.69
N THR A 109 -17.75 -1.49 10.73
CA THR A 109 -18.89 -0.58 10.82
C THR A 109 -18.47 0.88 10.71
N LEU A 110 -19.42 1.78 10.46
CA LEU A 110 -19.18 3.23 10.48
C LEU A 110 -18.66 3.69 11.86
N SER A 111 -19.15 3.11 12.95
CA SER A 111 -18.68 3.41 14.31
C SER A 111 -17.20 3.08 14.50
N ASP A 112 -16.73 1.94 13.93
CA ASP A 112 -15.32 1.55 13.98
C ASP A 112 -14.43 2.55 13.23
N LEU A 113 -14.92 3.11 12.12
CA LEU A 113 -14.19 4.11 11.35
C LEU A 113 -14.10 5.45 12.11
N TYR A 114 -15.14 5.87 12.81
CA TYR A 114 -15.07 7.04 13.66
C TYR A 114 -14.15 6.82 14.88
N ALA A 115 -14.17 5.64 15.49
CA ALA A 115 -13.25 5.28 16.57
C ALA A 115 -11.78 5.36 16.09
N PHE A 116 -11.48 4.85 14.90
CA PHE A 116 -10.16 4.98 14.28
C PHE A 116 -9.75 6.44 14.04
N LEU A 117 -10.64 7.29 13.53
CA LEU A 117 -10.32 8.71 13.31
C LEU A 117 -10.05 9.43 14.63
N SER A 118 -10.82 9.13 15.68
CA SER A 118 -10.58 9.65 17.04
C SER A 118 -9.21 9.20 17.59
N PHE A 119 -8.85 7.92 17.41
CA PHE A 119 -7.52 7.41 17.74
C PHE A 119 -6.40 8.18 17.03
N THR A 120 -6.53 8.39 15.70
CA THR A 120 -5.51 9.11 14.94
C THR A 120 -5.35 10.57 15.37
N GLU A 121 -6.43 11.21 15.84
CA GLU A 121 -6.39 12.56 16.37
C GLU A 121 -5.73 12.62 17.74
N LYS A 122 -6.24 11.83 18.68
CA LYS A 122 -5.88 11.94 20.10
C LYS A 122 -4.55 11.30 20.46
N GLN A 123 -4.25 10.13 19.87
CA GLN A 123 -3.07 9.37 20.24
C GLN A 123 -1.92 9.51 19.25
N ARG A 124 -2.22 9.82 17.97
CA ARG A 124 -1.18 9.99 16.94
C ARG A 124 -0.97 11.47 16.53
N ASN A 125 -1.66 12.37 17.17
CA ASN A 125 -1.56 13.82 16.94
C ASN A 125 -1.69 14.23 15.46
N ASN A 126 -2.58 13.53 14.72
CA ASN A 126 -2.79 13.81 13.31
C ASN A 126 -3.62 15.09 13.12
N GLY A 127 -3.06 16.08 12.43
CA GLY A 127 -3.77 17.30 12.06
C GLY A 127 -4.92 17.06 11.07
N THR A 128 -5.72 18.09 10.83
CA THR A 128 -6.93 18.04 10.00
C THR A 128 -6.67 17.50 8.59
N TYR A 129 -5.57 17.92 7.94
CA TYR A 129 -5.21 17.44 6.60
C TYR A 129 -4.90 15.94 6.56
N ALA A 130 -4.15 15.45 7.56
CA ALA A 130 -3.83 14.03 7.65
C ALA A 130 -5.08 13.18 7.87
N ARG A 131 -6.03 13.64 8.70
CA ARG A 131 -7.31 12.96 8.93
C ARG A 131 -8.20 12.99 7.68
N ALA A 132 -8.29 14.12 6.99
CA ALA A 132 -9.04 14.21 5.74
C ALA A 132 -8.49 13.27 4.66
N ARG A 133 -7.15 13.13 4.55
CA ARG A 133 -6.53 12.15 3.66
C ARG A 133 -6.93 10.72 4.04
N LYS A 134 -6.89 10.38 5.33
CA LYS A 134 -7.32 9.05 5.82
C LYS A 134 -8.78 8.76 5.46
N VAL A 135 -9.67 9.73 5.64
CA VAL A 135 -11.09 9.60 5.23
C VAL A 135 -11.19 9.33 3.72
N ALA A 136 -10.45 10.07 2.89
CA ALA A 136 -10.45 9.86 1.44
C ALA A 136 -9.93 8.47 1.07
N THR A 137 -8.87 8.01 1.73
CA THR A 137 -8.30 6.67 1.56
C THR A 137 -9.33 5.58 1.91
N ILE A 138 -9.96 5.69 3.08
CA ILE A 138 -10.99 4.77 3.58
C ILE A 138 -12.18 4.71 2.61
N LYS A 139 -12.73 5.86 2.21
CA LYS A 139 -13.81 5.91 1.24
C LYS A 139 -13.44 5.26 -0.09
N SER A 140 -12.26 5.53 -0.60
CA SER A 140 -11.76 4.92 -1.84
C SER A 140 -11.68 3.40 -1.74
N TYR A 141 -11.18 2.89 -0.61
CA TYR A 141 -11.05 1.47 -0.36
C TYR A 141 -12.41 0.76 -0.27
N PHE A 142 -13.32 1.27 0.55
CA PHE A 142 -14.66 0.66 0.69
C PHE A 142 -15.51 0.79 -0.58
N ASN A 143 -15.36 1.86 -1.36
CA ASN A 143 -15.97 1.98 -2.68
C ASN A 143 -15.45 0.91 -3.66
N TYR A 144 -14.14 0.57 -3.58
CA TYR A 144 -13.57 -0.52 -4.35
C TYR A 144 -14.13 -1.88 -3.91
N LEU A 145 -14.21 -2.13 -2.60
CA LEU A 145 -14.72 -3.39 -2.05
C LEU A 145 -16.17 -3.64 -2.44
N GLN A 146 -17.01 -2.60 -2.44
CA GLN A 146 -18.42 -2.73 -2.84
C GLN A 146 -18.58 -2.77 -4.36
N GLY A 147 -17.98 -1.82 -5.07
CA GLY A 147 -18.30 -1.57 -6.48
C GLY A 147 -17.49 -2.41 -7.46
N LYS A 148 -16.27 -2.82 -7.13
CA LYS A 148 -15.35 -3.56 -8.02
C LYS A 148 -15.10 -4.98 -7.56
N ALA A 149 -14.60 -5.15 -6.34
CA ALA A 149 -14.32 -6.47 -5.79
C ALA A 149 -15.60 -7.23 -5.37
N LYS A 150 -16.69 -6.51 -5.11
CA LYS A 150 -18.00 -7.07 -4.66
C LYS A 150 -17.87 -7.96 -3.44
N ILE A 151 -16.95 -7.61 -2.54
CA ILE A 151 -16.69 -8.34 -1.30
C ILE A 151 -17.73 -7.98 -0.24
N ILE A 152 -18.20 -6.71 -0.24
CA ILE A 152 -19.19 -6.20 0.71
C ILE A 152 -20.46 -5.76 -0.02
N ASN A 153 -21.61 -5.96 0.61
CA ASN A 153 -22.92 -5.54 0.06
C ASN A 153 -23.26 -4.09 0.43
N SER A 154 -22.85 -3.65 1.62
CA SER A 154 -23.06 -2.30 2.13
C SER A 154 -21.72 -1.64 2.43
N ASN A 155 -21.61 -0.36 2.10
CA ASN A 155 -20.36 0.41 2.31
C ASN A 155 -20.44 1.16 3.65
N PRO A 156 -19.69 0.76 4.68
CA PRO A 156 -19.70 1.44 5.97
C PRO A 156 -19.11 2.86 5.93
N ALA A 157 -18.31 3.17 4.89
CA ALA A 157 -17.71 4.48 4.73
C ALA A 157 -18.53 5.45 3.87
N ALA A 158 -19.73 5.05 3.40
CA ALA A 158 -20.57 5.92 2.56
C ALA A 158 -20.87 7.24 3.24
N GLU A 159 -21.30 7.19 4.51
CA GLU A 159 -21.68 8.35 5.34
C GLU A 159 -20.51 8.91 6.16
N LEU A 160 -19.29 8.39 5.99
CA LEU A 160 -18.13 8.89 6.73
C LEU A 160 -17.84 10.34 6.32
N GLU A 161 -17.90 11.27 7.27
CA GLU A 161 -17.68 12.69 7.01
C GLU A 161 -16.18 13.05 7.04
N SER A 162 -15.80 13.96 6.14
CA SER A 162 -14.43 14.49 6.12
C SER A 162 -14.32 15.71 7.03
N PRO A 163 -13.24 15.85 7.82
CA PRO A 163 -13.03 17.07 8.61
C PRO A 163 -13.02 18.32 7.72
N LYS A 164 -13.58 19.42 8.21
CA LYS A 164 -13.51 20.71 7.52
C LYS A 164 -12.05 21.18 7.44
N ILE A 165 -11.57 21.41 6.23
CA ILE A 165 -10.26 21.97 5.98
C ILE A 165 -10.42 23.47 5.73
N ASN A 166 -9.83 24.29 6.59
CA ASN A 166 -9.73 25.72 6.33
C ASN A 166 -8.74 25.93 5.18
N LYS A 167 -9.23 26.39 4.03
CA LYS A 167 -8.36 26.75 2.92
C LYS A 167 -7.48 27.91 3.33
N ARG A 168 -6.17 27.71 3.29
CA ARG A 168 -5.22 28.82 3.41
C ARG A 168 -5.31 29.63 2.11
N HIS A 169 -5.44 30.95 2.22
CA HIS A 169 -5.26 31.80 1.06
C HIS A 169 -3.82 31.67 0.59
N PRO A 170 -3.59 31.47 -0.72
CA PRO A 170 -2.23 31.49 -1.24
C PRO A 170 -1.58 32.85 -0.94
N ILE A 171 -0.38 32.84 -0.44
CA ILE A 171 0.46 34.04 -0.32
C ILE A 171 1.30 34.06 -1.59
N TYR A 172 1.15 35.13 -2.36
CA TYR A 172 1.91 35.35 -3.58
C TYR A 172 3.05 36.34 -3.28
N LEU A 173 4.20 36.08 -3.87
CA LEU A 173 5.28 37.07 -3.87
C LEU A 173 4.87 38.24 -4.74
N THR A 174 5.13 39.45 -4.29
CA THR A 174 5.04 40.66 -5.13
C THR A 174 6.09 40.58 -6.25
N LEU A 175 5.97 41.45 -7.27
CA LEU A 175 6.97 41.53 -8.32
C LEU A 175 8.35 41.84 -7.75
N GLU A 176 8.42 42.79 -6.80
CA GLU A 176 9.66 43.23 -6.14
C GLU A 176 10.29 42.10 -5.33
N GLU A 177 9.50 41.35 -4.55
CA GLU A 177 9.97 40.18 -3.79
C GLU A 177 10.46 39.08 -4.73
N SER A 178 9.78 38.85 -5.85
CA SER A 178 10.19 37.85 -6.86
C SER A 178 11.51 38.23 -7.52
N VAL A 179 11.69 39.51 -7.88
CA VAL A 179 12.96 40.05 -8.44
C VAL A 179 14.07 39.96 -7.42
N SER A 180 13.82 40.33 -6.16
CA SER A 180 14.77 40.24 -5.08
C SER A 180 15.23 38.79 -4.85
N LEU A 181 14.28 37.81 -4.81
CA LEU A 181 14.59 36.42 -4.69
C LEU A 181 15.47 35.91 -5.83
N LEU A 182 15.10 36.23 -7.08
CA LEU A 182 15.88 35.84 -8.25
C LEU A 182 17.27 36.47 -8.26
N SER A 183 17.41 37.72 -7.79
CA SER A 183 18.68 38.41 -7.70
C SER A 183 19.59 37.89 -6.59
N SER A 184 19.01 37.25 -5.56
CA SER A 184 19.75 36.63 -4.46
C SER A 184 20.33 35.26 -4.80
N LEU A 185 19.89 34.66 -5.92
CA LEU A 185 20.44 33.39 -6.37
C LEU A 185 21.84 33.61 -6.97
N ASP A 186 22.82 33.00 -6.32
CA ASP A 186 24.21 33.03 -6.82
C ASP A 186 24.30 32.14 -8.07
N LYS A 187 24.56 32.78 -9.23
CA LYS A 187 24.64 32.12 -10.54
C LYS A 187 25.74 31.06 -10.66
N ASN A 188 26.64 31.00 -9.68
CA ASN A 188 27.81 30.13 -9.69
C ASN A 188 27.61 28.83 -8.90
N ASN A 189 26.42 28.59 -8.32
CA ASN A 189 26.18 27.45 -7.43
C ASN A 189 25.20 26.39 -8.02
N TYR A 190 25.19 26.24 -9.34
CA TYR A 190 24.49 25.13 -9.99
C TYR A 190 25.40 23.90 -10.07
N ASN A 191 25.36 23.07 -9.03
CA ASN A 191 25.77 21.67 -9.16
C ASN A 191 24.57 20.89 -9.69
N TYR A 192 24.64 20.53 -10.97
CA TYR A 192 23.76 19.56 -11.60
C TYR A 192 24.23 18.13 -11.27
#